data_335fcb2930909e40469c7c980d839875
#
_entry.id   335fcb2930909e40469c7c980d839875
#
_cell.length_a   1.000
_cell.length_b   1.000
_cell.length_c   1.000
_cell.angle_alpha   90.00
_cell.angle_beta   90.00
_cell.angle_gamma   90.00
#
_symmetry.space_group_name_H-M   'P 1'
#
loop_
_entity.id
_entity.type
_entity.pdbx_description
1 polymer ?
#
loop_
_entity_poly.entity_id
_entity_poly.type
_entity_poly.pdbx_seq_one_letter_code
_entity_poly.pdbx_strand_id
1 'polypeptide(L)'
;MTTTATRIGALDKKRLHLIMRDGSLIEAHAVVSEDMPLVTFLSTRKGGWVNAPYSRRPKFAEEPAHLVIQAEMVLLASAPDGDMTIAVFGGAGATERVVELRLQGGHAVRGKVYLAPQQRLSDYLTQAARFVGVSGATILPDGKPAGDIAVNLSAITSATELTNR
;
A
#
# COMPACT_ATOMS: atom_id res chain seq x y z
N MET A 1 -28.47 19.05 -12.57
CA MET A 1 -27.34 19.96 -12.72
C MET A 1 -26.13 19.38 -12.02
N THR A 2 -25.19 19.11 -12.78
CA THR A 2 -23.98 18.50 -12.29
C THR A 2 -23.00 19.58 -11.86
N THR A 3 -22.71 19.61 -10.61
CA THR A 3 -21.65 20.45 -10.09
C THR A 3 -20.30 19.77 -10.26
N THR A 4 -20.05 19.25 -11.42
CA THR A 4 -18.77 18.64 -11.72
C THR A 4 -17.61 19.63 -11.71
N ALA A 5 -17.96 20.91 -11.68
CA ALA A 5 -16.97 21.98 -11.71
C ALA A 5 -16.16 22.14 -10.43
N THR A 6 -16.50 21.42 -9.36
CA THR A 6 -15.84 21.61 -8.08
C THR A 6 -14.83 20.53 -7.73
N ARG A 7 -14.07 20.08 -8.69
CA ARG A 7 -12.84 19.37 -8.39
C ARG A 7 -11.77 20.39 -8.00
N ILE A 8 -11.87 20.88 -6.78
CA ILE A 8 -10.84 21.76 -6.26
C ILE A 8 -9.58 20.93 -6.06
N GLY A 9 -8.54 21.22 -6.84
CA GLY A 9 -7.25 20.56 -6.72
C GLY A 9 -7.26 19.08 -7.15
N ALA A 10 -8.22 18.67 -7.99
CA ALA A 10 -8.31 17.30 -8.48
C ALA A 10 -8.26 16.24 -7.37
N LEU A 11 -8.96 16.50 -6.26
CA LEU A 11 -9.06 15.57 -5.15
C LEU A 11 -10.20 14.58 -5.39
N ASP A 12 -9.92 13.32 -5.15
CA ASP A 12 -10.86 12.24 -5.31
C ASP A 12 -10.97 11.44 -4.02
N LYS A 13 -12.16 10.89 -3.80
CA LYS A 13 -12.38 10.00 -2.68
C LYS A 13 -12.09 8.57 -3.14
N LYS A 14 -11.10 7.93 -2.53
CA LYS A 14 -10.67 6.58 -2.87
C LYS A 14 -10.95 5.63 -1.72
N ARG A 15 -11.46 4.45 -2.06
CA ARG A 15 -11.65 3.37 -1.08
C ARG A 15 -10.35 2.59 -0.93
N LEU A 16 -9.94 2.39 0.32
CA LEU A 16 -8.73 1.66 0.66
C LEU A 16 -9.06 0.51 1.61
N HIS A 17 -8.40 -0.60 1.40
CA HIS A 17 -8.37 -1.69 2.38
C HIS A 17 -7.04 -1.65 3.10
N LEU A 18 -7.09 -1.48 4.41
CA LEU A 18 -5.92 -1.41 5.27
C LEU A 18 -5.91 -2.60 6.21
N ILE A 19 -4.83 -3.37 6.18
CA ILE A 19 -4.58 -4.38 7.21
C ILE A 19 -3.60 -3.76 8.20
N MET A 20 -4.04 -3.66 9.44
CA MET A 20 -3.26 -3.04 10.50
C MET A 20 -2.28 -4.06 11.12
N ARG A 21 -1.29 -3.56 11.87
CA ARG A 21 -0.29 -4.44 12.50
C ARG A 21 -0.90 -5.44 13.48
N ASP A 22 -2.05 -5.11 14.07
CA ASP A 22 -2.78 -6.01 14.96
C ASP A 22 -3.64 -7.04 14.21
N GLY A 23 -3.61 -7.02 12.88
CA GLY A 23 -4.39 -7.90 12.03
C GLY A 23 -5.79 -7.40 11.70
N SER A 24 -6.23 -6.29 12.28
CA SER A 24 -7.56 -5.75 11.98
C SER A 24 -7.62 -5.17 10.58
N LEU A 25 -8.80 -5.28 9.97
CA LEU A 25 -9.07 -4.70 8.65
C LEU A 25 -9.85 -3.39 8.83
N ILE A 26 -9.43 -2.37 8.12
CA ILE A 26 -10.16 -1.11 8.03
C ILE A 26 -10.54 -0.89 6.57
N GLU A 27 -11.83 -0.66 6.30
CA GLU A 27 -12.29 -0.10 5.05
C GLU A 27 -12.25 1.42 5.19
N ALA A 28 -11.29 2.05 4.54
CA ALA A 28 -11.08 3.47 4.63
C ALA A 28 -11.50 4.17 3.35
N HIS A 29 -12.00 5.39 3.50
CA HIS A 29 -12.19 6.30 2.38
C HIS A 29 -11.30 7.51 2.60
N ALA A 30 -10.36 7.72 1.71
CA ALA A 30 -9.41 8.81 1.80
C ALA A 30 -9.60 9.79 0.65
N VAL A 31 -9.36 11.06 0.93
CA VAL A 31 -9.35 12.10 -0.09
C VAL A 31 -7.92 12.20 -0.62
N VAL A 32 -7.73 11.86 -1.88
CA VAL A 32 -6.42 11.71 -2.50
C VAL A 32 -6.38 12.51 -3.80
N SER A 33 -5.24 13.10 -4.11
CA SER A 33 -5.03 13.74 -5.41
C SER A 33 -5.18 12.72 -6.53
N GLU A 34 -5.75 13.13 -7.65
CA GLU A 34 -6.16 12.24 -8.75
C GLU A 34 -5.09 11.25 -9.17
N ASP A 35 -3.87 11.71 -9.33
CA ASP A 35 -2.77 10.90 -9.86
C ASP A 35 -1.76 10.45 -8.79
N MET A 36 -2.11 10.56 -7.53
CA MET A 36 -1.17 10.21 -6.46
C MET A 36 -1.15 8.70 -6.24
N PRO A 37 0.03 8.06 -6.35
CA PRO A 37 0.16 6.63 -6.00
C PRO A 37 -0.08 6.39 -4.52
N LEU A 38 -0.61 5.22 -4.19
CA LEU A 38 -0.92 4.85 -2.81
C LEU A 38 0.32 4.86 -1.92
N VAL A 39 1.44 4.34 -2.41
CA VAL A 39 2.73 4.37 -1.69
C VAL A 39 3.11 5.81 -1.33
N THR A 40 3.00 6.72 -2.29
CA THR A 40 3.31 8.13 -2.07
C THR A 40 2.34 8.74 -1.06
N PHE A 41 1.05 8.49 -1.21
CA PHE A 41 0.02 9.00 -0.30
C PHE A 41 0.31 8.61 1.15
N LEU A 42 0.59 7.33 1.40
CA LEU A 42 0.86 6.84 2.75
C LEU A 42 2.21 7.31 3.29
N SER A 43 3.20 7.48 2.43
CA SER A 43 4.55 7.86 2.83
C SER A 43 4.69 9.35 3.14
N THR A 44 3.87 10.21 2.53
CA THR A 44 4.03 11.67 2.63
C THR A 44 3.10 12.32 3.64
N ARG A 45 2.29 11.54 4.36
CA ARG A 45 1.37 12.12 5.34
C ARG A 45 2.15 12.80 6.46
N LYS A 46 1.88 14.09 6.65
CA LYS A 46 2.49 14.89 7.70
C LYS A 46 2.15 14.30 9.06
N GLY A 47 3.15 14.07 9.89
CA GLY A 47 2.97 13.44 11.20
C GLY A 47 2.56 11.97 11.13
N GLY A 48 2.48 11.38 9.94
CA GLY A 48 2.12 9.97 9.79
C GLY A 48 0.64 9.66 9.97
N TRP A 49 -0.23 10.67 10.01
CA TRP A 49 -1.67 10.49 10.22
C TRP A 49 -2.44 10.61 8.90
N VAL A 50 -3.37 9.69 8.68
CA VAL A 50 -4.26 9.64 7.51
C VAL A 50 -5.68 9.94 7.97
N ASN A 51 -6.30 10.95 7.36
CA ASN A 51 -7.71 11.24 7.57
C ASN A 51 -8.56 10.37 6.65
N ALA A 52 -9.48 9.62 7.23
CA ALA A 52 -10.31 8.67 6.51
C ALA A 52 -11.78 8.84 6.91
N PRO A 53 -12.49 9.77 6.26
CA PRO A 53 -13.91 9.97 6.51
C PRO A 53 -14.72 8.75 6.05
N TYR A 54 -15.81 8.45 6.72
CA TYR A 54 -16.71 7.33 6.42
C TYR A 54 -16.01 5.97 6.41
N SER A 55 -15.06 5.78 7.29
CA SER A 55 -14.32 4.53 7.42
C SER A 55 -14.91 3.65 8.51
N ARG A 56 -14.69 2.34 8.39
CA ARG A 56 -15.19 1.39 9.37
C ARG A 56 -14.25 0.19 9.50
N ARG A 57 -14.41 -0.52 10.61
CA ARG A 57 -13.78 -1.82 10.83
C ARG A 57 -14.87 -2.89 10.70
N PRO A 58 -14.94 -3.62 9.58
CA PRO A 58 -16.07 -4.51 9.30
C PRO A 58 -16.34 -5.56 10.38
N LYS A 59 -15.28 -6.06 11.03
CA LYS A 59 -15.41 -7.09 12.06
C LYS A 59 -16.14 -6.62 13.32
N PHE A 60 -16.24 -5.31 13.53
CA PHE A 60 -16.86 -4.76 14.71
C PHE A 60 -18.26 -4.24 14.47
N ALA A 61 -18.80 -4.45 13.26
CA ALA A 61 -20.13 -3.98 12.85
C ALA A 61 -20.36 -2.49 13.17
N GLU A 62 -19.29 -1.69 13.05
CA GLU A 62 -19.33 -0.28 13.36
C GLU A 62 -20.06 0.50 12.28
N GLU A 63 -20.76 1.57 12.68
CA GLU A 63 -21.23 2.57 11.74
C GLU A 63 -20.03 3.30 11.15
N PRO A 64 -20.10 3.70 9.86
CA PRO A 64 -19.01 4.49 9.28
C PRO A 64 -18.77 5.78 10.06
N ALA A 65 -17.52 6.07 10.32
CA ALA A 65 -17.10 7.23 11.09
C ALA A 65 -15.85 7.85 10.47
N HIS A 66 -15.54 9.05 10.91
CA HIS A 66 -14.26 9.66 10.55
C HIS A 66 -13.17 9.04 11.40
N LEU A 67 -12.30 8.26 10.78
CA LEU A 67 -11.14 7.68 11.43
C LEU A 67 -9.91 8.51 11.11
N VAL A 68 -9.06 8.65 12.11
CA VAL A 68 -7.70 9.19 11.93
C VAL A 68 -6.76 8.03 12.19
N ILE A 69 -6.04 7.64 11.16
CA ILE A 69 -5.27 6.39 11.14
C ILE A 69 -3.79 6.72 11.13
N GLN A 70 -3.05 6.15 12.06
CA GLN A 70 -1.60 6.29 12.07
C GLN A 70 -1.00 5.39 10.99
N ALA A 71 -0.38 5.98 9.97
CA ALA A 71 0.17 5.24 8.83
C ALA A 71 1.19 4.18 9.26
N GLU A 72 1.96 4.47 10.29
CA GLU A 72 2.96 3.54 10.83
C GLU A 72 2.33 2.22 11.30
N MET A 73 1.08 2.24 11.71
CA MET A 73 0.35 1.07 12.20
C MET A 73 -0.31 0.26 11.07
N VAL A 74 -0.24 0.76 9.85
CA VAL A 74 -0.71 0.02 8.68
C VAL A 74 0.35 -1.00 8.27
N LEU A 75 -0.03 -2.27 8.21
CA LEU A 75 0.85 -3.33 7.75
C LEU A 75 0.93 -3.33 6.23
N LEU A 76 -0.22 -3.36 5.58
CA LEU A 76 -0.32 -3.28 4.13
C LEU A 76 -1.64 -2.64 3.70
N ALA A 77 -1.65 -2.09 2.50
CA ALA A 77 -2.79 -1.36 1.97
C ALA A 77 -3.01 -1.71 0.50
N SER A 78 -4.27 -1.70 0.09
CA SER A 78 -4.65 -1.85 -1.30
C SER A 78 -5.81 -0.92 -1.66
N ALA A 79 -5.96 -0.65 -2.96
CA ALA A 79 -7.11 0.09 -3.50
C ALA A 79 -7.98 -0.92 -4.26
N PRO A 80 -9.03 -1.49 -3.63
CA PRO A 80 -9.75 -2.63 -4.19
C PRO A 80 -10.53 -2.31 -5.45
N ASP A 81 -10.85 -1.04 -5.69
CA ASP A 81 -11.60 -0.63 -6.89
C ASP A 81 -10.72 -0.47 -8.13
N GLY A 82 -9.42 -0.63 -8.00
CA GLY A 82 -8.48 -0.51 -9.11
C GLY A 82 -8.35 0.90 -9.68
N ASP A 83 -8.80 1.90 -8.95
CA ASP A 83 -8.84 3.29 -9.36
C ASP A 83 -7.66 4.11 -8.85
N MET A 84 -6.67 3.45 -8.30
CA MET A 84 -5.49 4.09 -7.73
C MET A 84 -4.24 3.30 -8.07
N THR A 85 -3.25 3.98 -8.63
CA THR A 85 -1.93 3.39 -8.86
C THR A 85 -1.25 3.14 -7.50
N ILE A 86 -0.64 1.99 -7.34
CA ILE A 86 0.01 1.64 -6.07
C ILE A 86 1.34 2.37 -5.92
N ALA A 87 2.18 2.28 -6.96
CA ALA A 87 3.48 2.94 -6.98
C ALA A 87 3.89 3.24 -8.42
N VAL A 88 4.83 4.14 -8.59
CA VAL A 88 5.49 4.33 -9.87
C VAL A 88 6.55 3.24 -9.99
N PHE A 89 6.34 2.30 -10.91
CA PHE A 89 7.24 1.19 -11.12
C PHE A 89 8.22 1.51 -12.22
N GLY A 90 9.44 1.81 -11.82
CA GLY A 90 10.57 1.84 -12.71
C GLY A 90 10.61 3.00 -13.67
N GLY A 91 11.76 3.23 -14.21
CA GLY A 91 12.01 4.01 -15.39
C GLY A 91 12.55 3.11 -16.48
N ALA A 92 13.14 3.69 -17.50
CA ALA A 92 13.81 2.94 -18.54
C ALA A 92 14.86 2.01 -17.93
N GLY A 93 14.80 0.74 -18.27
CA GLY A 93 15.75 -0.25 -17.79
C GLY A 93 15.45 -0.86 -16.42
N ALA A 94 14.31 -0.55 -15.81
CA ALA A 94 13.93 -1.18 -14.55
C ALA A 94 13.76 -2.70 -14.75
N THR A 95 14.27 -3.46 -13.78
CA THR A 95 14.24 -4.93 -13.80
C THR A 95 13.22 -5.43 -12.79
N GLU A 96 12.35 -6.30 -13.25
CA GLU A 96 11.38 -6.99 -12.42
C GLU A 96 12.05 -8.07 -11.58
N ARG A 97 11.78 -8.08 -10.29
CA ARG A 97 12.28 -9.09 -9.36
C ARG A 97 11.14 -9.67 -8.56
N VAL A 98 11.08 -10.98 -8.46
CA VAL A 98 10.13 -11.65 -7.57
C VAL A 98 10.76 -11.76 -6.21
N VAL A 99 10.05 -11.27 -5.19
CA VAL A 99 10.55 -11.25 -3.82
C VAL A 99 9.53 -11.82 -2.85
N GLU A 100 10.03 -12.28 -1.71
CA GLU A 100 9.21 -12.61 -0.56
C GLU A 100 9.61 -11.69 0.59
N LEU A 101 8.65 -10.92 1.08
CA LEU A 101 8.83 -10.01 2.19
C LEU A 101 8.17 -10.62 3.42
N ARG A 102 8.95 -10.93 4.43
CA ARG A 102 8.41 -11.42 5.69
C ARG A 102 8.07 -10.24 6.58
N LEU A 103 6.88 -10.28 7.16
CA LEU A 103 6.34 -9.19 7.95
C LEU A 103 6.22 -9.60 9.41
N GLN A 104 6.18 -8.61 10.30
CA GLN A 104 5.82 -8.82 11.68
C GLN A 104 4.45 -9.49 11.77
N GLY A 105 4.29 -10.40 12.73
CA GLY A 105 3.02 -11.09 12.95
C GLY A 105 2.84 -12.37 12.17
N GLY A 106 3.88 -12.86 11.49
CA GLY A 106 3.85 -14.16 10.83
C GLY A 106 3.30 -14.18 9.42
N HIS A 107 2.97 -13.02 8.85
CA HIS A 107 2.58 -12.91 7.46
C HIS A 107 3.79 -12.73 6.55
N ALA A 108 3.63 -13.13 5.30
CA ALA A 108 4.60 -12.81 4.25
C ALA A 108 3.86 -12.37 2.99
N VAL A 109 4.53 -11.59 2.17
CA VAL A 109 4.02 -11.13 0.89
C VAL A 109 4.99 -11.58 -0.18
N ARG A 110 4.48 -12.28 -1.18
CA ARG A 110 5.27 -12.66 -2.35
C ARG A 110 4.74 -11.90 -3.55
N GLY A 111 5.62 -11.28 -4.29
CA GLY A 111 5.22 -10.51 -5.47
C GLY A 111 6.41 -9.86 -6.15
N LYS A 112 6.14 -8.87 -6.99
CA LYS A 112 7.13 -8.26 -7.84
C LYS A 112 7.47 -6.86 -7.39
N VAL A 113 8.77 -6.56 -7.34
CA VAL A 113 9.30 -5.20 -7.20
C VAL A 113 10.16 -4.89 -8.42
N TYR A 114 10.42 -3.61 -8.67
CA TYR A 114 11.15 -3.16 -9.84
C TYR A 114 12.38 -2.39 -9.38
N LEU A 115 13.55 -2.91 -9.73
CA LEU A 115 14.83 -2.37 -9.33
C LEU A 115 15.48 -1.63 -10.52
N ALA A 116 16.22 -0.58 -10.20
CA ALA A 116 17.06 0.09 -11.18
C ALA A 116 18.17 -0.88 -11.66
N PRO A 117 18.75 -0.66 -12.85
CA PRO A 117 19.83 -1.50 -13.34
C PRO A 117 20.95 -1.60 -12.31
N GLN A 118 21.39 -2.83 -12.02
CA GLN A 118 22.46 -3.13 -11.06
C GLN A 118 22.16 -2.77 -9.60
N GLN A 119 20.93 -2.37 -9.29
CA GLN A 119 20.51 -2.12 -7.93
C GLN A 119 20.29 -3.45 -7.21
N ARG A 120 20.81 -3.54 -5.98
CA ARG A 120 20.52 -4.71 -5.11
C ARG A 120 19.21 -4.50 -4.39
N LEU A 121 18.60 -5.61 -3.98
CA LEU A 121 17.37 -5.54 -3.18
C LEU A 121 17.58 -4.74 -1.89
N SER A 122 18.71 -4.94 -1.22
CA SER A 122 19.04 -4.18 0.00
C SER A 122 19.13 -2.69 -0.25
N ASP A 123 19.72 -2.27 -1.37
CA ASP A 123 19.80 -0.85 -1.75
C ASP A 123 18.41 -0.28 -2.00
N TYR A 124 17.59 -1.04 -2.73
CA TYR A 124 16.21 -0.65 -3.01
C TYR A 124 15.42 -0.42 -1.73
N LEU A 125 15.49 -1.36 -0.78
CA LEU A 125 14.76 -1.24 0.48
C LEU A 125 15.33 -0.11 1.36
N THR A 126 16.63 0.11 1.34
CA THR A 126 17.26 1.20 2.09
C THR A 126 16.82 2.58 1.58
N GLN A 127 16.63 2.70 0.26
CA GLN A 127 16.25 3.95 -0.38
C GLN A 127 14.74 4.14 -0.50
N ALA A 128 13.96 3.11 -0.19
CA ALA A 128 12.51 3.17 -0.32
C ALA A 128 11.92 4.19 0.66
N ALA A 129 10.77 4.73 0.27
CA ALA A 129 9.94 5.52 1.16
C ALA A 129 9.37 4.62 2.28
N ARG A 130 8.49 5.16 3.10
CA ARG A 130 7.90 4.39 4.23
C ARG A 130 7.14 3.15 3.78
N PHE A 131 6.64 3.14 2.57
CA PHE A 131 5.90 2.01 1.98
C PHE A 131 6.57 1.55 0.70
N VAL A 132 6.48 0.26 0.45
CA VAL A 132 7.01 -0.39 -0.75
C VAL A 132 5.84 -0.90 -1.57
N GLY A 133 5.82 -0.57 -2.86
CA GLY A 133 4.84 -1.12 -3.79
C GLY A 133 5.23 -2.52 -4.24
N VAL A 134 4.29 -3.45 -4.15
CA VAL A 134 4.47 -4.83 -4.62
C VAL A 134 3.36 -5.14 -5.61
N SER A 135 3.74 -5.57 -6.80
CA SER A 135 2.82 -5.89 -7.88
C SER A 135 2.50 -7.39 -7.89
N GLY A 136 1.24 -7.71 -8.16
CA GLY A 136 0.81 -9.11 -8.27
C GLY A 136 1.07 -9.90 -7.00
N ALA A 137 0.76 -9.33 -5.85
CA ALA A 137 1.10 -9.89 -4.56
C ALA A 137 0.20 -11.06 -4.16
N THR A 138 0.80 -12.00 -3.45
CA THR A 138 0.10 -13.08 -2.75
C THR A 138 0.47 -13.01 -1.28
N ILE A 139 -0.53 -13.08 -0.41
CA ILE A 139 -0.33 -13.04 1.03
C ILE A 139 -0.23 -14.47 1.57
N LEU A 140 0.87 -14.77 2.25
CA LEU A 140 1.14 -16.07 2.86
C LEU A 140 0.87 -16.01 4.37
N PRO A 141 0.51 -17.11 5.02
CA PRO A 141 0.51 -18.50 4.54
C PRO A 141 -0.70 -18.91 3.69
N ASP A 142 -1.77 -18.13 3.69
CA ASP A 142 -3.03 -18.55 3.05
C ASP A 142 -2.95 -18.63 1.53
N GLY A 143 -1.96 -17.99 0.91
CA GLY A 143 -1.83 -17.96 -0.53
C GLY A 143 -2.87 -17.08 -1.22
N LYS A 144 -3.44 -16.12 -0.49
CA LYS A 144 -4.51 -15.26 -1.00
C LYS A 144 -3.97 -14.21 -1.95
N PRO A 145 -4.47 -14.15 -3.20
CA PRO A 145 -4.10 -13.08 -4.12
C PRO A 145 -4.56 -11.72 -3.58
N ALA A 146 -3.69 -10.74 -3.64
CA ALA A 146 -3.97 -9.40 -3.15
C ALA A 146 -3.79 -8.31 -4.20
N GLY A 147 -3.37 -8.67 -5.42
CA GLY A 147 -3.11 -7.69 -6.48
C GLY A 147 -1.93 -6.79 -6.14
N ASP A 148 -2.05 -5.54 -6.52
CA ASP A 148 -1.01 -4.54 -6.24
C ASP A 148 -1.26 -3.95 -4.86
N ILE A 149 -0.24 -3.98 -4.01
CA ILE A 149 -0.35 -3.52 -2.63
C ILE A 149 0.81 -2.63 -2.23
N ALA A 150 0.59 -1.83 -1.20
CA ALA A 150 1.63 -1.08 -0.52
C ALA A 150 1.95 -1.78 0.80
N VAL A 151 3.21 -2.04 1.07
CA VAL A 151 3.67 -2.73 2.28
C VAL A 151 4.48 -1.77 3.12
N ASN A 152 4.20 -1.72 4.41
CA ASN A 152 4.94 -0.87 5.34
C ASN A 152 6.36 -1.39 5.48
N LEU A 153 7.33 -0.57 5.09
CA LEU A 153 8.74 -0.93 5.12
C LEU A 153 9.21 -1.31 6.53
N SER A 154 8.76 -0.59 7.54
CA SER A 154 9.16 -0.84 8.93
C SER A 154 8.59 -2.14 9.50
N ALA A 155 7.59 -2.71 8.87
CA ALA A 155 7.04 -4.01 9.25
C ALA A 155 7.75 -5.19 8.59
N ILE A 156 8.60 -4.93 7.61
CA ILE A 156 9.37 -5.96 6.92
C ILE A 156 10.54 -6.38 7.79
N THR A 157 10.56 -7.65 8.15
CA THR A 157 11.64 -8.21 8.98
C THR A 157 12.75 -8.84 8.15
N SER A 158 12.42 -9.35 6.98
CA SER A 158 13.39 -9.87 6.04
C SER A 158 12.83 -9.89 4.63
N ALA A 159 13.71 -9.91 3.66
CA ALA A 159 13.34 -9.96 2.25
C ALA A 159 14.23 -10.98 1.53
N THR A 160 13.61 -11.79 0.69
CA THR A 160 14.31 -12.79 -0.11
C THR A 160 13.98 -12.58 -1.57
N GLU A 161 15.00 -12.52 -2.40
CA GLU A 161 14.82 -12.53 -3.84
C GLU A 161 14.64 -13.98 -4.31
N LEU A 162 13.52 -14.23 -4.97
CA LEU A 162 13.22 -15.56 -5.49
C LEU A 162 13.76 -15.65 -6.90
N THR A 163 14.66 -16.60 -7.11
CA THR A 163 15.18 -16.86 -8.45
C THR A 163 14.16 -17.62 -9.27
N ASN A 164 13.84 -17.11 -10.45
CA ASN A 164 13.10 -17.87 -11.45
C ASN A 164 13.98 -19.05 -11.89
N ARG A 165 13.58 -20.23 -11.50
CA ARG A 165 14.14 -21.45 -12.03
C ARG A 165 13.21 -22.04 -13.07
#